data_8ca941241c639f4199c3fe28a3c11c96
#
_entry.id   8ca941241c639f4199c3fe28a3c11c96
#
_cell.length_a   1.000
_cell.length_b   1.000
_cell.length_c   1.000
_cell.angle_alpha   90.00
_cell.angle_beta   90.00
_cell.angle_gamma   90.00
#
_symmetry.space_group_name_H-M   'P 1'
#
loop_
_entity.id
_entity.type
_entity.pdbx_description
1 polymer ?
#
loop_
_entity_poly.entity_id
_entity_poly.type
_entity_poly.pdbx_seq_one_letter_code
_entity_poly.pdbx_strand_id
1 'polypeptide(L)'
;NMLFPRMHDSSHAANHESWMGGIEGHDVDGVKMPTQLENIKFFLSYQCNFMYWRYFMWNFAGRQNDIQGNGEAEHGNWITGIPFIDNAMYGDQSKLPDELRENKGHNVFYCLPLILGLIGLFWQAWRGKRGIQQFWVVFFLFFMTGLAIVIYLNQTPSQPRERDYAYAGSFYAYAIWCGLGVAAIIDWLKKFKLNGVLVSSVVSLLALLIPIQMASQTWDDHDRSGRYTCRDFGQNYLMSLQQTGN
;
A
#
# COMPACT_ATOMS: atom_id res chain seq x y z
N ASN A 1 -20.42 15.92 18.33
CA ASN A 1 -19.16 15.99 17.57
C ASN A 1 -18.40 14.68 17.71
N MET A 2 -18.08 14.04 16.59
CA MET A 2 -17.30 12.81 16.54
C MET A 2 -15.85 13.09 16.14
N LEU A 3 -14.91 12.37 16.72
CA LEU A 3 -13.52 12.36 16.29
C LEU A 3 -13.42 11.52 15.01
N PHE A 4 -12.80 12.04 13.94
CA PHE A 4 -12.78 11.41 12.61
C PHE A 4 -14.17 11.01 12.10
N PRO A 5 -15.05 11.97 11.77
CA PRO A 5 -16.51 11.78 11.68
C PRO A 5 -16.96 11.15 10.34
N ARG A 6 -16.38 10.02 9.91
CA ARG A 6 -16.76 9.39 8.65
C ARG A 6 -18.14 8.74 8.72
N MET A 7 -18.40 7.97 9.76
CA MET A 7 -19.67 7.27 9.90
C MET A 7 -20.87 8.20 10.12
N HIS A 8 -20.64 9.49 10.30
CA HIS A 8 -21.69 10.48 10.44
C HIS A 8 -22.38 10.84 9.10
N ASP A 9 -21.84 10.37 7.98
CA ASP A 9 -22.44 10.59 6.65
C ASP A 9 -23.64 9.65 6.46
N SER A 10 -24.84 10.19 6.61
CA SER A 10 -26.09 9.44 6.46
C SER A 10 -26.33 8.93 5.05
N SER A 11 -25.77 9.57 4.02
CA SER A 11 -25.94 9.15 2.63
C SER A 11 -25.26 7.82 2.31
N HIS A 12 -24.29 7.42 3.12
CA HIS A 12 -23.54 6.17 2.99
C HIS A 12 -23.65 5.27 4.23
N ALA A 13 -24.66 5.47 5.06
CA ALA A 13 -24.84 4.73 6.30
C ALA A 13 -24.84 3.20 6.09
N ALA A 14 -25.55 2.71 5.07
CA ALA A 14 -25.59 1.28 4.74
C ALA A 14 -24.20 0.70 4.42
N ASN A 15 -23.34 1.43 3.71
CA ASN A 15 -21.98 0.99 3.39
C ASN A 15 -21.11 0.91 4.64
N HIS A 16 -21.26 1.87 5.56
CA HIS A 16 -20.51 1.88 6.82
C HIS A 16 -20.97 0.75 7.74
N GLU A 17 -22.29 0.54 7.84
CA GLU A 17 -22.86 -0.55 8.63
C GLU A 17 -22.45 -1.92 8.09
N SER A 18 -22.50 -2.11 6.77
CA SER A 18 -22.07 -3.35 6.12
C SER A 18 -20.59 -3.65 6.40
N TRP A 19 -19.71 -2.66 6.31
CA TRP A 19 -18.29 -2.83 6.62
C TRP A 19 -18.05 -3.25 8.08
N MET A 20 -18.83 -2.69 9.01
CA MET A 20 -18.70 -2.97 10.44
C MET A 20 -19.34 -4.29 10.87
N GLY A 21 -20.13 -4.94 10.00
CA GLY A 21 -20.93 -6.12 10.35
C GLY A 21 -22.12 -5.79 11.24
N GLY A 22 -22.64 -4.56 11.16
CA GLY A 22 -23.69 -3.99 11.98
C GLY A 22 -23.19 -2.90 12.91
N ILE A 23 -24.11 -2.08 13.41
CA ILE A 23 -23.88 -1.00 14.36
C ILE A 23 -24.84 -1.20 15.55
N GLU A 24 -24.32 -1.18 16.77
CA GLU A 24 -25.14 -1.16 17.98
C GLU A 24 -25.81 0.21 18.15
N GLY A 25 -24.98 1.29 18.09
CA GLY A 25 -25.41 2.67 18.02
C GLY A 25 -26.46 3.09 19.04
N HIS A 26 -27.09 4.23 18.78
CA HIS A 26 -28.30 4.69 19.49
C HIS A 26 -29.29 5.24 18.45
N ASP A 27 -30.57 5.03 18.69
CA ASP A 27 -31.62 5.52 17.80
C ASP A 27 -31.87 7.02 18.05
N VAL A 28 -31.81 7.79 16.96
CA VAL A 28 -32.21 9.18 16.91
C VAL A 28 -33.21 9.35 15.77
N ASP A 29 -34.44 9.61 16.09
CA ASP A 29 -35.54 9.81 15.12
C ASP A 29 -35.70 8.64 14.12
N GLY A 30 -35.49 7.40 14.58
CA GLY A 30 -35.60 6.19 13.75
C GLY A 30 -34.36 5.90 12.88
N VAL A 31 -33.28 6.65 13.07
CA VAL A 31 -31.99 6.40 12.40
C VAL A 31 -30.97 5.97 13.45
N LYS A 32 -30.30 4.83 13.19
CA LYS A 32 -29.18 4.40 14.02
C LYS A 32 -27.96 5.31 13.83
N MET A 33 -27.60 5.98 14.90
CA MET A 33 -26.40 6.83 14.95
C MET A 33 -25.25 6.05 15.60
N PRO A 34 -24.08 5.98 14.95
CA PRO A 34 -22.94 5.28 15.51
C PRO A 34 -22.43 5.94 16.78
N THR A 35 -21.93 5.15 17.69
CA THR A 35 -21.22 5.64 18.86
C THR A 35 -19.82 6.15 18.49
N GLN A 36 -19.20 6.93 19.38
CA GLN A 36 -17.82 7.39 19.18
C GLN A 36 -16.83 6.23 19.04
N LEU A 37 -17.03 5.14 19.78
CA LEU A 37 -16.17 3.96 19.72
C LEU A 37 -16.28 3.22 18.39
N GLU A 38 -17.49 3.06 17.88
CA GLU A 38 -17.72 2.46 16.55
C GLU A 38 -17.09 3.30 15.45
N ASN A 39 -17.24 4.63 15.52
CA ASN A 39 -16.59 5.53 14.58
C ASN A 39 -15.05 5.43 14.61
N ILE A 40 -14.43 5.33 15.79
CA ILE A 40 -12.98 5.12 15.92
C ILE A 40 -12.59 3.72 15.38
N LYS A 41 -13.38 2.70 15.69
CA LYS A 41 -13.15 1.34 15.16
C LYS A 41 -13.22 1.32 13.63
N PHE A 42 -14.19 2.01 13.04
CA PHE A 42 -14.29 2.19 11.60
C PHE A 42 -13.07 2.92 11.04
N PHE A 43 -12.66 4.02 11.66
CA PHE A 43 -11.46 4.76 11.25
C PHE A 43 -10.22 3.88 11.21
N LEU A 44 -9.99 3.08 12.25
CA LEU A 44 -8.83 2.20 12.33
C LEU A 44 -8.93 1.01 11.35
N SER A 45 -10.09 0.35 11.27
CA SER A 45 -10.25 -0.85 10.45
C SER A 45 -10.36 -0.53 8.96
N TYR A 46 -11.14 0.47 8.59
CA TYR A 46 -11.35 0.82 7.20
C TYR A 46 -10.33 1.85 6.70
N GLN A 47 -10.29 3.04 7.29
CA GLN A 47 -9.50 4.13 6.76
C GLN A 47 -7.99 3.90 6.95
N CYS A 48 -7.55 3.51 8.15
CA CYS A 48 -6.12 3.27 8.38
C CYS A 48 -5.65 1.91 7.85
N ASN A 49 -6.38 0.83 8.11
CA ASN A 49 -5.93 -0.51 7.75
C ASN A 49 -6.25 -0.83 6.29
N PHE A 50 -7.52 -0.83 5.88
CA PHE A 50 -7.92 -1.25 4.54
C PHE A 50 -7.48 -0.24 3.47
N MET A 51 -7.72 1.07 3.67
CA MET A 51 -7.43 2.09 2.67
C MET A 51 -5.98 2.52 2.61
N TYR A 52 -5.20 2.41 3.69
CA TYR A 52 -3.82 2.87 3.70
C TYR A 52 -2.82 1.73 3.91
N TRP A 53 -2.93 0.99 5.04
CA TRP A 53 -1.94 -0.03 5.40
C TRP A 53 -1.86 -1.15 4.38
N ARG A 54 -2.97 -1.61 3.84
CA ARG A 54 -3.03 -2.61 2.78
C ARG A 54 -2.22 -2.19 1.55
N TYR A 55 -2.43 -0.97 1.05
CA TYR A 55 -1.66 -0.42 -0.08
C TYR A 55 -0.19 -0.23 0.23
N PHE A 56 0.12 0.24 1.44
CA PHE A 56 1.49 0.34 1.89
C PHE A 56 2.18 -1.02 1.84
N MET A 57 1.54 -2.05 2.38
CA MET A 57 2.08 -3.40 2.39
C MET A 57 2.20 -4.03 1.00
N TRP A 58 1.34 -3.69 0.04
CA TRP A 58 1.50 -4.12 -1.35
C TRP A 58 2.83 -3.68 -1.96
N ASN A 59 3.33 -2.51 -1.59
CA ASN A 59 4.58 -1.98 -2.11
C ASN A 59 5.82 -2.50 -1.38
N PHE A 60 5.69 -3.00 -0.15
CA PHE A 60 6.84 -3.33 0.68
C PHE A 60 6.86 -4.77 1.22
N ALA A 61 5.76 -5.50 1.13
CA ALA A 61 5.68 -6.90 1.51
C ALA A 61 5.32 -7.80 0.34
N GLY A 62 4.19 -7.53 -0.31
CA GLY A 62 3.68 -8.25 -1.46
C GLY A 62 2.16 -8.10 -1.61
N ARG A 63 1.65 -8.46 -2.78
CA ARG A 63 0.24 -8.34 -3.17
C ARG A 63 -0.31 -9.69 -3.59
N GLN A 64 -1.47 -10.04 -3.08
CA GLN A 64 -2.13 -11.31 -3.39
C GLN A 64 -2.61 -11.38 -4.86
N ASN A 65 -3.33 -10.37 -5.32
CA ASN A 65 -3.81 -10.19 -6.69
C ASN A 65 -4.27 -8.74 -6.89
N ASP A 66 -4.64 -8.36 -8.13
CA ASP A 66 -5.12 -7.03 -8.48
C ASP A 66 -6.65 -6.91 -8.51
N ILE A 67 -7.36 -7.91 -8.02
CA ILE A 67 -8.82 -7.90 -7.95
C ILE A 67 -9.24 -7.01 -6.78
N GLN A 68 -10.12 -6.07 -7.07
CA GLN A 68 -10.66 -5.19 -6.04
C GLN A 68 -11.48 -5.98 -5.03
N GLY A 69 -11.07 -5.93 -3.76
CA GLY A 69 -11.76 -6.56 -2.65
C GLY A 69 -12.42 -5.56 -1.72
N ASN A 70 -13.36 -6.05 -0.91
CA ASN A 70 -13.99 -5.30 0.17
C ASN A 70 -13.64 -5.87 1.55
N GLY A 71 -12.52 -6.58 1.65
CA GLY A 71 -12.04 -7.23 2.88
C GLY A 71 -12.15 -8.76 2.87
N GLU A 72 -12.53 -9.35 1.74
CA GLU A 72 -12.57 -10.81 1.54
C GLU A 72 -11.15 -11.39 1.58
N ALA A 73 -11.04 -12.67 1.97
CA ALA A 73 -9.75 -13.36 2.10
C ALA A 73 -9.05 -13.63 0.75
N GLU A 74 -9.82 -13.63 -0.37
CA GLU A 74 -9.32 -14.00 -1.69
C GLU A 74 -8.94 -12.80 -2.58
N HIS A 75 -9.36 -11.57 -2.24
CA HIS A 75 -9.26 -10.43 -3.14
C HIS A 75 -8.38 -9.31 -2.60
N GLY A 76 -7.32 -8.99 -3.34
CA GLY A 76 -6.54 -7.78 -3.17
C GLY A 76 -5.92 -7.58 -1.79
N ASN A 77 -5.59 -8.64 -1.08
CA ASN A 77 -4.91 -8.55 0.21
C ASN A 77 -3.41 -8.34 0.03
N TRP A 78 -2.72 -7.93 1.10
CA TRP A 78 -1.28 -7.97 1.13
C TRP A 78 -0.81 -9.32 1.65
N ILE A 79 0.31 -9.79 1.13
CA ILE A 79 0.91 -11.07 1.53
C ILE A 79 2.40 -10.88 1.82
N THR A 80 2.98 -11.82 2.55
CA THR A 80 4.41 -11.82 2.85
C THR A 80 5.21 -12.68 1.86
N GLY A 81 4.54 -13.63 1.18
CA GLY A 81 5.17 -14.69 0.41
C GLY A 81 5.70 -15.84 1.26
N ILE A 82 5.50 -15.79 2.57
CA ILE A 82 5.85 -16.87 3.50
C ILE A 82 4.58 -17.68 3.79
N PRO A 83 4.46 -18.91 3.25
CA PRO A 83 3.18 -19.67 3.31
C PRO A 83 2.62 -19.84 4.71
N PHE A 84 3.49 -20.03 5.72
CA PHE A 84 3.06 -20.17 7.10
C PHE A 84 2.34 -18.92 7.63
N ILE A 85 2.80 -17.73 7.27
CA ILE A 85 2.21 -16.45 7.69
C ILE A 85 0.93 -16.20 6.89
N ASP A 86 1.03 -16.30 5.57
CA ASP A 86 -0.07 -15.97 4.66
C ASP A 86 -1.27 -16.92 4.85
N ASN A 87 -1.00 -18.21 5.05
CA ASN A 87 -2.05 -19.19 5.33
C ASN A 87 -2.71 -18.98 6.70
N ALA A 88 -1.97 -18.46 7.69
CA ALA A 88 -2.55 -18.11 8.98
C ALA A 88 -3.45 -16.85 8.90
N MET A 89 -3.18 -15.95 7.95
CA MET A 89 -3.93 -14.71 7.77
C MET A 89 -5.18 -14.89 6.90
N TYR A 90 -5.03 -15.60 5.79
CA TYR A 90 -6.05 -15.65 4.73
C TYR A 90 -6.49 -17.07 4.35
N GLY A 91 -6.03 -18.09 5.07
CA GLY A 91 -6.25 -19.48 4.70
C GLY A 91 -5.25 -19.98 3.66
N ASP A 92 -5.39 -21.24 3.27
CA ASP A 92 -4.44 -21.93 2.40
C ASP A 92 -4.48 -21.35 0.97
N GLN A 93 -3.49 -20.52 0.66
CA GLN A 93 -3.37 -19.82 -0.62
C GLN A 93 -3.14 -20.77 -1.82
N SER A 94 -2.71 -22.00 -1.58
CA SER A 94 -2.54 -23.00 -2.64
C SER A 94 -3.86 -23.55 -3.19
N LYS A 95 -4.95 -23.36 -2.43
CA LYS A 95 -6.31 -23.80 -2.80
C LYS A 95 -7.12 -22.76 -3.56
N LEU A 96 -6.55 -21.58 -3.78
CA LEU A 96 -7.20 -20.56 -4.61
C LEU A 96 -7.40 -21.08 -6.04
N PRO A 97 -8.49 -20.69 -6.73
CA PRO A 97 -8.66 -20.91 -8.16
C PRO A 97 -7.45 -20.41 -8.97
N ASP A 98 -7.19 -21.05 -10.10
CA ASP A 98 -6.03 -20.71 -10.93
C ASP A 98 -6.06 -19.24 -11.38
N GLU A 99 -7.23 -18.68 -11.68
CA GLU A 99 -7.42 -17.28 -12.05
C GLU A 99 -6.91 -16.28 -10.97
N LEU A 100 -7.04 -16.64 -9.69
CA LEU A 100 -6.57 -15.83 -8.57
C LEU A 100 -5.08 -16.08 -8.28
N ARG A 101 -4.67 -17.35 -8.37
CA ARG A 101 -3.29 -17.76 -8.07
C ARG A 101 -2.30 -17.31 -9.14
N GLU A 102 -2.70 -17.36 -10.43
CA GLU A 102 -1.86 -16.98 -11.59
C GLU A 102 -2.13 -15.53 -12.04
N ASN A 103 -2.78 -14.74 -11.19
CA ASN A 103 -3.05 -13.34 -11.47
C ASN A 103 -1.75 -12.55 -11.61
N LYS A 104 -1.64 -11.72 -12.67
CA LYS A 104 -0.44 -10.91 -12.95
C LYS A 104 -0.10 -9.91 -11.84
N GLY A 105 -1.10 -9.48 -11.07
CA GLY A 105 -0.93 -8.63 -9.92
C GLY A 105 -0.42 -9.34 -8.66
N HIS A 106 -0.15 -10.67 -8.75
CA HIS A 106 0.46 -11.43 -7.65
C HIS A 106 1.95 -11.12 -7.56
N ASN A 107 2.35 -10.43 -6.49
CA ASN A 107 3.73 -9.98 -6.30
C ASN A 107 4.22 -10.35 -4.89
N VAL A 108 5.41 -10.92 -4.79
CA VAL A 108 5.98 -11.37 -3.52
C VAL A 108 7.35 -10.73 -3.29
N PHE A 109 7.49 -9.94 -2.24
CA PHE A 109 8.74 -9.26 -1.90
C PHE A 109 9.36 -9.77 -0.60
N TYR A 110 8.75 -10.77 0.04
CA TYR A 110 9.23 -11.39 1.29
C TYR A 110 9.47 -10.37 2.42
N CYS A 111 8.74 -9.28 2.44
CA CYS A 111 8.94 -8.15 3.36
C CYS A 111 10.37 -7.56 3.34
N LEU A 112 11.20 -7.87 2.35
CA LEU A 112 12.58 -7.39 2.31
C LEU A 112 12.68 -5.86 2.29
N PRO A 113 11.96 -5.14 1.41
CA PRO A 113 11.99 -3.69 1.44
C PRO A 113 11.38 -3.13 2.73
N LEU A 114 10.36 -3.79 3.30
CA LEU A 114 9.75 -3.40 4.57
C LEU A 114 10.79 -3.44 5.71
N ILE A 115 11.49 -4.56 5.85
CA ILE A 115 12.51 -4.74 6.90
C ILE A 115 13.65 -3.74 6.71
N LEU A 116 14.11 -3.55 5.47
CA LEU A 116 15.18 -2.60 5.18
C LEU A 116 14.78 -1.16 5.53
N GLY A 117 13.54 -0.77 5.22
CA GLY A 117 12.99 0.53 5.60
C GLY A 117 12.88 0.71 7.11
N LEU A 118 12.45 -0.30 7.86
CA LEU A 118 12.41 -0.27 9.33
C LEU A 118 13.81 -0.10 9.93
N ILE A 119 14.81 -0.84 9.41
CA ILE A 119 16.21 -0.68 9.83
C ILE A 119 16.67 0.76 9.63
N GLY A 120 16.41 1.35 8.47
CA GLY A 120 16.77 2.72 8.17
C GLY A 120 16.07 3.76 9.03
N LEU A 121 14.77 3.57 9.29
CA LEU A 121 13.95 4.41 10.14
C LEU A 121 14.54 4.46 11.57
N PHE A 122 14.75 3.30 12.16
CA PHE A 122 15.30 3.23 13.52
C PHE A 122 16.74 3.74 13.60
N TRP A 123 17.58 3.38 12.63
CA TRP A 123 18.95 3.90 12.59
C TRP A 123 18.98 5.43 12.49
N GLN A 124 18.14 6.05 11.68
CA GLN A 124 18.04 7.50 11.56
C GLN A 124 17.55 8.12 12.88
N ALA A 125 16.52 7.55 13.50
CA ALA A 125 15.95 8.05 14.75
C ALA A 125 16.95 8.04 15.91
N TRP A 126 17.83 7.04 15.98
CA TRP A 126 18.80 6.89 17.08
C TRP A 126 20.19 7.48 16.79
N ARG A 127 20.37 8.13 15.67
CA ARG A 127 21.67 8.72 15.28
C ARG A 127 22.01 10.07 15.94
N GLY A 128 21.44 10.36 17.09
CA GLY A 128 21.66 11.61 17.84
C GLY A 128 20.87 12.80 17.32
N LYS A 129 21.21 14.01 17.77
CA LYS A 129 20.39 15.22 17.52
C LYS A 129 20.15 15.52 16.04
N ARG A 130 21.16 15.38 15.19
CA ARG A 130 20.99 15.59 13.72
C ARG A 130 20.16 14.48 13.09
N GLY A 131 20.33 13.24 13.52
CA GLY A 131 19.56 12.10 13.02
C GLY A 131 18.08 12.27 13.31
N ILE A 132 17.71 12.62 14.55
CA ILE A 132 16.31 12.82 14.94
C ILE A 132 15.67 14.01 14.22
N GLN A 133 16.42 15.08 13.92
CA GLN A 133 15.89 16.19 13.12
C GLN A 133 15.56 15.75 11.70
N GLN A 134 16.45 15.02 11.05
CA GLN A 134 16.24 14.47 9.70
C GLN A 134 15.12 13.42 9.69
N PHE A 135 15.04 12.59 10.74
CA PHE A 135 13.96 11.64 10.93
C PHE A 135 12.59 12.33 10.90
N TRP A 136 12.42 13.42 11.65
CA TRP A 136 11.15 14.14 11.67
C TRP A 136 10.77 14.73 10.31
N VAL A 137 11.74 15.16 9.52
CA VAL A 137 11.47 15.65 8.14
C VAL A 137 10.90 14.52 7.27
N VAL A 138 11.54 13.35 7.26
CA VAL A 138 11.05 12.20 6.48
C VAL A 138 9.75 11.66 7.06
N PHE A 139 9.61 11.63 8.39
CA PHE A 139 8.40 11.19 9.06
C PHE A 139 7.19 12.08 8.73
N PHE A 140 7.36 13.39 8.77
CA PHE A 140 6.27 14.30 8.38
C PHE A 140 5.95 14.20 6.89
N LEU A 141 6.95 14.01 6.04
CA LEU A 141 6.69 13.72 4.63
C LEU A 141 5.85 12.43 4.49
N PHE A 142 6.25 11.36 5.15
CA PHE A 142 5.52 10.08 5.16
C PHE A 142 4.09 10.23 5.69
N PHE A 143 3.93 10.86 6.85
CA PHE A 143 2.63 11.02 7.51
C PHE A 143 1.69 11.94 6.71
N MET A 144 2.18 13.10 6.26
CA MET A 144 1.35 14.10 5.57
C MET A 144 0.93 13.66 4.18
N THR A 145 1.76 12.88 3.48
CA THR A 145 1.42 12.32 2.16
C THR A 145 0.76 10.95 2.21
N GLY A 146 0.58 10.39 3.40
CA GLY A 146 -0.07 9.11 3.65
C GLY A 146 -1.34 9.25 4.49
N LEU A 147 -1.24 8.98 5.79
CA LEU A 147 -2.39 8.98 6.69
C LEU A 147 -3.15 10.31 6.74
N ALA A 148 -2.47 11.45 6.65
CA ALA A 148 -3.15 12.74 6.60
C ALA A 148 -4.01 12.89 5.33
N ILE A 149 -3.57 12.34 4.19
CA ILE A 149 -4.37 12.29 2.95
C ILE A 149 -5.60 11.39 3.15
N VAL A 150 -5.46 10.24 3.82
CA VAL A 150 -6.60 9.35 4.13
C VAL A 150 -7.66 10.10 4.93
N ILE A 151 -7.25 10.81 5.98
CA ILE A 151 -8.14 11.61 6.82
C ILE A 151 -8.80 12.73 5.99
N TYR A 152 -8.03 13.42 5.16
CA TYR A 152 -8.52 14.50 4.31
C TYR A 152 -9.53 14.02 3.26
N LEU A 153 -9.22 12.95 2.53
CA LEU A 153 -10.10 12.39 1.50
C LEU A 153 -11.37 11.78 2.09
N ASN A 154 -11.27 11.22 3.29
CA ASN A 154 -12.40 10.71 4.07
C ASN A 154 -13.36 9.82 3.23
N GLN A 155 -12.83 8.83 2.52
CA GLN A 155 -13.59 8.00 1.56
C GLN A 155 -14.52 7.02 2.24
N THR A 156 -15.65 6.72 1.57
CA THR A 156 -16.61 5.69 2.00
C THR A 156 -16.18 4.31 1.50
N PRO A 157 -16.64 3.21 2.13
CA PRO A 157 -16.54 1.87 1.56
C PRO A 157 -17.25 1.75 0.21
N SER A 158 -16.91 0.68 -0.53
CA SER A 158 -17.54 0.34 -1.82
C SER A 158 -17.38 1.43 -2.88
N GLN A 159 -16.20 2.05 -2.93
CA GLN A 159 -15.87 2.99 -3.99
C GLN A 159 -15.73 2.26 -5.33
N PRO A 160 -16.21 2.84 -6.44
CA PRO A 160 -16.10 2.22 -7.76
C PRO A 160 -14.65 2.16 -8.28
N ARG A 161 -13.73 2.87 -7.64
CA ARG A 161 -12.31 2.91 -7.98
C ARG A 161 -11.46 3.10 -6.74
N GLU A 162 -10.46 2.28 -6.58
CA GLU A 162 -9.42 2.46 -5.59
C GLU A 162 -8.50 3.65 -5.93
N ARG A 163 -8.01 4.34 -4.90
CA ARG A 163 -7.24 5.59 -5.05
C ARG A 163 -5.90 5.51 -4.33
N ASP A 164 -5.22 4.38 -4.45
CA ASP A 164 -3.89 4.11 -3.91
C ASP A 164 -2.83 5.14 -4.33
N TYR A 165 -2.94 5.66 -5.57
CA TYR A 165 -2.08 6.71 -6.09
C TYR A 165 -2.06 7.99 -5.24
N ALA A 166 -3.11 8.24 -4.47
CA ALA A 166 -3.16 9.40 -3.57
C ALA A 166 -2.12 9.29 -2.43
N TYR A 167 -1.68 8.09 -2.10
CA TYR A 167 -0.73 7.80 -1.01
C TYR A 167 0.70 7.57 -1.49
N ALA A 168 0.96 7.65 -2.78
CA ALA A 168 2.26 7.35 -3.40
C ALA A 168 3.42 8.19 -2.81
N GLY A 169 3.15 9.43 -2.37
CA GLY A 169 4.13 10.26 -1.68
C GLY A 169 4.68 9.63 -0.40
N SER A 170 3.84 8.92 0.37
CA SER A 170 4.29 8.23 1.57
C SER A 170 5.15 6.99 1.25
N PHE A 171 4.86 6.31 0.16
CA PHE A 171 5.68 5.18 -0.30
C PHE A 171 7.06 5.65 -0.74
N TYR A 172 7.13 6.78 -1.44
CA TYR A 172 8.40 7.45 -1.76
C TYR A 172 9.18 7.83 -0.50
N ALA A 173 8.51 8.40 0.50
CA ALA A 173 9.16 8.75 1.77
C ALA A 173 9.70 7.50 2.48
N TYR A 174 8.96 6.39 2.46
CA TYR A 174 9.43 5.13 3.03
C TYR A 174 10.63 4.54 2.27
N ALA A 175 10.68 4.70 0.96
CA ALA A 175 11.82 4.28 0.14
C ALA A 175 13.12 5.01 0.53
N ILE A 176 13.05 6.24 1.06
CA ILE A 176 14.21 6.93 1.63
C ILE A 176 14.75 6.12 2.82
N TRP A 177 13.89 5.62 3.71
CA TRP A 177 14.31 4.77 4.81
C TRP A 177 14.88 3.42 4.33
N CYS A 178 14.36 2.85 3.24
CA CYS A 178 14.98 1.66 2.63
C CYS A 178 16.43 1.94 2.23
N GLY A 179 16.71 3.07 1.58
CA GLY A 179 18.08 3.47 1.25
C GLY A 179 18.95 3.72 2.49
N LEU A 180 18.40 4.35 3.53
CA LEU A 180 19.08 4.53 4.82
C LEU A 180 19.33 3.21 5.56
N GLY A 181 18.49 2.18 5.33
CA GLY A 181 18.69 0.84 5.85
C GLY A 181 19.97 0.18 5.33
N VAL A 182 20.29 0.40 4.07
CA VAL A 182 21.57 -0.05 3.48
C VAL A 182 22.74 0.63 4.18
N ALA A 183 22.65 1.96 4.39
CA ALA A 183 23.68 2.71 5.12
C ALA A 183 23.84 2.21 6.57
N ALA A 184 22.74 1.89 7.24
CA ALA A 184 22.73 1.34 8.59
C ALA A 184 23.46 -0.01 8.68
N ILE A 185 23.21 -0.90 7.73
CA ILE A 185 23.89 -2.20 7.65
C ILE A 185 25.39 -2.02 7.43
N ILE A 186 25.77 -1.11 6.53
CA ILE A 186 27.19 -0.77 6.26
C ILE A 186 27.85 -0.24 7.55
N ASP A 187 27.23 0.70 8.24
CA ASP A 187 27.76 1.26 9.49
C ASP A 187 27.92 0.19 10.59
N TRP A 188 26.97 -0.73 10.67
CA TRP A 188 27.04 -1.82 11.61
C TRP A 188 28.18 -2.80 11.29
N LEU A 189 28.35 -3.19 10.03
CA LEU A 189 29.40 -4.11 9.59
C LEU A 189 30.80 -3.51 9.71
N LYS A 190 30.97 -2.21 9.52
CA LYS A 190 32.27 -1.52 9.72
C LYS A 190 32.80 -1.65 11.13
N LYS A 191 31.94 -1.87 12.14
CA LYS A 191 32.37 -2.09 13.52
C LYS A 191 33.23 -3.37 13.68
N PHE A 192 33.13 -4.31 12.78
CA PHE A 192 33.94 -5.55 12.77
C PHE A 192 35.35 -5.36 12.16
N LYS A 193 35.80 -4.10 11.96
CA LYS A 193 37.13 -3.75 11.42
C LYS A 193 37.44 -4.32 10.02
N LEU A 194 36.40 -4.61 9.23
CA LEU A 194 36.52 -5.04 7.85
C LEU A 194 36.88 -3.86 6.94
N ASN A 195 37.42 -4.14 5.76
CA ASN A 195 37.73 -3.10 4.78
C ASN A 195 36.44 -2.36 4.39
N GLY A 196 36.38 -1.05 4.74
CA GLY A 196 35.17 -0.24 4.59
C GLY A 196 34.70 -0.09 3.15
N VAL A 197 35.61 -0.05 2.17
CA VAL A 197 35.28 0.03 0.75
C VAL A 197 34.65 -1.28 0.29
N LEU A 198 35.29 -2.41 0.63
CA LEU A 198 34.79 -3.74 0.27
C LEU A 198 33.39 -3.98 0.87
N VAL A 199 33.21 -3.69 2.17
CA VAL A 199 31.91 -3.83 2.85
C VAL A 199 30.84 -2.97 2.16
N SER A 200 31.14 -1.70 1.89
CA SER A 200 30.17 -0.81 1.24
C SER A 200 29.80 -1.31 -0.17
N SER A 201 30.77 -1.76 -0.96
CA SER A 201 30.50 -2.26 -2.31
C SER A 201 29.67 -3.54 -2.28
N VAL A 202 30.03 -4.53 -1.45
CA VAL A 202 29.29 -5.80 -1.36
C VAL A 202 27.88 -5.61 -0.85
N VAL A 203 27.69 -4.84 0.24
CA VAL A 203 26.35 -4.58 0.79
C VAL A 203 25.49 -3.82 -0.20
N SER A 204 26.03 -2.83 -0.91
CA SER A 204 25.27 -2.08 -1.92
C SER A 204 24.87 -2.97 -3.10
N LEU A 205 25.75 -3.83 -3.57
CA LEU A 205 25.43 -4.78 -4.66
C LEU A 205 24.36 -5.79 -4.22
N LEU A 206 24.46 -6.32 -3.01
CA LEU A 206 23.43 -7.22 -2.47
C LEU A 206 22.09 -6.51 -2.27
N ALA A 207 22.11 -5.26 -1.78
CA ALA A 207 20.90 -4.48 -1.61
C ALA A 207 20.20 -4.18 -2.94
N LEU A 208 20.92 -4.06 -4.05
CA LEU A 208 20.34 -3.89 -5.39
C LEU A 208 19.51 -5.10 -5.85
N LEU A 209 19.74 -6.28 -5.28
CA LEU A 209 18.93 -7.46 -5.58
C LEU A 209 17.46 -7.27 -5.17
N ILE A 210 17.19 -6.46 -4.14
CA ILE A 210 15.82 -6.18 -3.69
C ILE A 210 15.02 -5.43 -4.77
N PRO A 211 15.42 -4.25 -5.25
CA PRO A 211 14.67 -3.57 -6.31
C PRO A 211 14.68 -4.34 -7.64
N ILE A 212 15.73 -5.13 -7.94
CA ILE A 212 15.75 -6.00 -9.13
C ILE A 212 14.68 -7.08 -8.99
N GLN A 213 14.57 -7.74 -7.84
CA GLN A 213 13.53 -8.74 -7.58
C GLN A 213 12.14 -8.12 -7.64
N MET A 214 11.95 -6.94 -7.05
CA MET A 214 10.68 -6.20 -7.15
C MET A 214 10.34 -5.89 -8.61
N ALA A 215 11.29 -5.37 -9.38
CA ALA A 215 11.09 -5.08 -10.80
C ALA A 215 10.75 -6.33 -11.62
N SER A 216 11.41 -7.46 -11.35
CA SER A 216 11.12 -8.72 -12.05
C SER A 216 9.70 -9.25 -11.77
N GLN A 217 9.19 -9.04 -10.56
CA GLN A 217 7.84 -9.46 -10.16
C GLN A 217 6.75 -8.55 -10.75
N THR A 218 7.02 -7.25 -10.82
CA THR A 218 6.01 -6.25 -11.20
C THR A 218 6.06 -5.88 -12.68
N TRP A 219 7.06 -6.33 -13.43
CA TRP A 219 7.26 -5.94 -14.82
C TRP A 219 6.04 -6.23 -15.70
N ASP A 220 5.53 -7.45 -15.60
CA ASP A 220 4.42 -7.93 -16.42
C ASP A 220 3.10 -7.18 -16.16
N ASP A 221 2.86 -6.81 -14.89
CA ASP A 221 1.70 -6.04 -14.46
C ASP A 221 1.78 -4.57 -14.95
N HIS A 222 2.99 -4.01 -15.00
CA HIS A 222 3.21 -2.61 -15.36
C HIS A 222 3.60 -2.39 -16.82
N ASP A 223 3.93 -3.45 -17.58
CA ASP A 223 4.23 -3.31 -19.00
C ASP A 223 2.99 -2.91 -19.81
N ARG A 224 3.05 -1.73 -20.36
CA ARG A 224 2.00 -1.13 -21.21
C ARG A 224 2.42 -0.99 -22.67
N SER A 225 3.56 -1.53 -23.04
CA SER A 225 4.12 -1.42 -24.40
C SER A 225 3.19 -1.97 -25.47
N GLY A 226 2.38 -2.99 -25.17
CA GLY A 226 1.40 -3.59 -26.08
C GLY A 226 -0.03 -3.01 -25.97
N ARG A 227 -0.26 -1.97 -25.19
CA ARG A 227 -1.61 -1.40 -24.99
C ARG A 227 -1.88 -0.26 -25.95
N TYR A 228 -2.50 -0.58 -27.09
CA TYR A 228 -2.82 0.37 -28.16
C TYR A 228 -4.27 0.87 -28.13
N THR A 229 -5.07 0.55 -27.16
CA THR A 229 -6.50 0.84 -27.08
C THR A 229 -6.86 2.31 -27.42
N CYS A 230 -6.15 3.27 -26.84
CA CYS A 230 -6.42 4.69 -27.09
C CYS A 230 -6.09 5.09 -28.53
N ARG A 231 -4.99 4.56 -29.09
CA ARG A 231 -4.59 4.80 -30.47
C ARG A 231 -5.60 4.19 -31.44
N ASP A 232 -5.96 2.94 -31.21
CA ASP A 232 -6.88 2.21 -32.12
C ASP A 232 -8.28 2.79 -32.02
N PHE A 233 -8.74 3.23 -30.85
CA PHE A 233 -9.99 3.97 -30.72
C PHE A 233 -9.96 5.27 -31.53
N GLY A 234 -8.90 6.06 -31.40
CA GLY A 234 -8.76 7.31 -32.17
C GLY A 234 -8.69 7.07 -33.69
N GLN A 235 -7.96 6.04 -34.11
CA GLN A 235 -7.90 5.67 -35.54
C GLN A 235 -9.26 5.19 -36.04
N ASN A 236 -9.94 4.31 -35.34
CA ASN A 236 -11.26 3.81 -35.72
C ASN A 236 -12.30 4.95 -35.80
N TYR A 237 -12.25 5.88 -34.82
CA TYR A 237 -13.10 7.06 -34.84
C TYR A 237 -12.86 7.90 -36.10
N LEU A 238 -11.61 8.19 -36.43
CA LEU A 238 -11.28 8.97 -37.64
C LEU A 238 -11.67 8.23 -38.93
N MET A 239 -11.50 6.88 -38.96
CA MET A 239 -11.92 6.07 -40.12
C MET A 239 -13.43 5.96 -40.26
N SER A 240 -14.20 6.13 -39.16
CA SER A 240 -15.66 6.13 -39.20
C SER A 240 -16.25 7.44 -39.70
N LEU A 241 -15.47 8.50 -39.79
CA LEU A 241 -15.90 9.78 -40.35
C LEU A 241 -15.93 9.65 -41.88
N GLN A 242 -17.10 9.87 -42.43
CA GLN A 242 -17.25 9.91 -43.90
C GLN A 242 -16.39 11.06 -44.44
N GLN A 243 -15.46 10.76 -45.34
CA GLN A 243 -14.79 11.80 -46.11
C GLN A 243 -15.84 12.40 -47.05
N THR A 244 -16.47 13.47 -46.61
CA THR A 244 -17.22 14.32 -47.52
C THR A 244 -16.20 15.05 -48.37
N GLY A 245 -15.77 14.36 -49.42
CA GLY A 245 -14.99 14.99 -50.46
C GLY A 245 -15.83 16.01 -51.19
N ASN A 246 -15.43 17.24 -51.11
CA ASN A 246 -15.44 18.25 -52.19
C ASN A 246 -14.33 19.24 -51.88
#